data_a3dbdf5196b9fcabb95c5f9d98dbcf8e
#
_entry.id   a3dbdf5196b9fcabb95c5f9d98dbcf8e
#
_cell.length_a   1.000
_cell.length_b   1.000
_cell.length_c   1.000
_cell.angle_alpha   90.00
_cell.angle_beta   90.00
_cell.angle_gamma   90.00
#
_symmetry.space_group_name_H-M   'P 1'
#
loop_
_entity.id
_entity.type
_entity.pdbx_description
1 polymer ?
#
loop_
_entity_poly.entity_id
_entity_poly.type
_entity_poly.pdbx_seq_one_letter_code
_entity_poly.pdbx_strand_id
1 'polypeptide(L)'
;MKKILLLLMTVCLITSAQEFEGDIENIFKNSKQINEQNKSATVIWSEDFGNGFPAAWTTSTANTAGGVATCNWAWSTDGSWGNFSGGGTTAADAAINSTTSSNGFLISDIDSANHFVNGQPSGSNYEYIDSYFTTEAISTLGYPSVTLEFEHNFRFNNGVDLVVSVSNDSISWFDFFVQGNATNNQESADPEVLNLNISCVAGDQSTVYIKVGWSARVYYWMIDDMKLIETPNHVLSLEESNYGGWFTTPTTNGFGLDYSFYPLNQATAHPYNFEGVITNLGGQPQTTNLNIEVKDASGANVFTGLSNDSILNPQDVACNFDEKVFLGNTGFTPSAIGVYQFNIWGTSDSTATDTVILESVVTNDIYGRDDNNQYSDYGLGRYCGGMVIGNYYDVFEADNLKSISVYIDDESVVGADIYVALYEVDVNNDKIFLEQSSDYTLQTNDIDAWVEVSFDSPISLTPNTYMAAVGGYAHPFDTSMVAMSKNARPTTCYIQKNGCLSTGQTLGNWYWLSRVPMIRMNMGVTSTIYENYFNGSVEVFPNPSNGKIILAMNEVSSDIYEIKITNLLGQSMYTEEVTINNFYKKDIDISAFGKGTYLIIISNSSSTINEKLIIE
;
A
#
# COMPACT_ATOMS: atom_id res chain seq x y z
N MET A 1 18.43 -10.64 -23.00
CA MET A 1 17.01 -10.97 -23.20
C MET A 1 16.06 -10.10 -22.39
N LYS A 2 16.40 -9.64 -21.16
CA LYS A 2 15.57 -8.67 -20.37
C LYS A 2 15.27 -7.34 -21.09
N LYS A 3 16.23 -6.78 -21.84
CA LYS A 3 16.00 -5.55 -22.62
C LYS A 3 15.01 -5.68 -23.79
N ILE A 4 14.76 -6.91 -24.26
CA ILE A 4 13.84 -7.17 -25.39
C ILE A 4 12.42 -7.39 -24.88
N LEU A 5 12.22 -7.94 -23.68
CA LEU A 5 10.87 -8.12 -23.10
C LEU A 5 10.30 -6.79 -22.57
N LEU A 6 11.15 -5.93 -22.00
CA LEU A 6 10.75 -4.57 -21.59
C LEU A 6 10.42 -3.68 -22.80
N LEU A 7 11.13 -3.88 -23.93
CA LEU A 7 10.89 -3.13 -25.16
C LEU A 7 9.60 -3.55 -25.90
N LEU A 8 9.10 -4.78 -25.69
CA LEU A 8 7.83 -5.25 -26.28
C LEU A 8 6.60 -4.82 -25.48
N MET A 9 6.71 -4.56 -24.18
CA MET A 9 5.64 -3.92 -23.39
C MET A 9 5.59 -2.40 -23.60
N THR A 10 6.71 -1.76 -23.91
CA THR A 10 6.78 -0.30 -24.11
C THR A 10 6.23 0.16 -25.48
N VAL A 11 6.01 -0.74 -26.43
CA VAL A 11 5.55 -0.37 -27.79
C VAL A 11 4.02 -0.34 -27.91
N CYS A 12 3.25 -0.87 -26.93
CA CYS A 12 1.78 -0.82 -26.93
C CYS A 12 1.16 0.28 -26.06
N LEU A 13 1.96 1.11 -25.37
CA LEU A 13 1.46 2.08 -24.39
C LEU A 13 1.83 3.55 -24.69
N ILE A 14 2.07 3.89 -25.95
CA ILE A 14 2.31 5.30 -26.31
C ILE A 14 1.06 5.89 -26.92
N THR A 15 0.10 6.25 -26.09
CA THR A 15 -0.71 7.48 -26.28
C THR A 15 -1.39 7.83 -24.93
N SER A 16 -1.00 8.95 -24.35
CA SER A 16 -1.73 9.81 -23.41
C SER A 16 -1.70 9.59 -21.89
N ALA A 17 -0.79 8.84 -21.30
CA ALA A 17 -0.55 8.99 -19.86
C ALA A 17 0.85 9.54 -19.61
N GLN A 18 0.98 10.82 -19.32
CA GLN A 18 2.24 11.38 -18.79
C GLN A 18 2.30 11.09 -17.28
N GLU A 19 3.42 10.48 -16.87
CA GLU A 19 3.74 10.15 -15.50
C GLU A 19 3.74 11.39 -14.61
N PHE A 20 3.21 11.24 -13.38
CA PHE A 20 3.45 12.14 -12.28
C PHE A 20 4.54 11.54 -11.39
N GLU A 21 5.52 12.38 -11.01
CA GLU A 21 6.71 12.05 -10.24
C GLU A 21 6.48 11.09 -9.06
N GLY A 22 6.68 9.83 -9.31
CA GLY A 22 7.11 8.85 -8.34
C GLY A 22 8.18 8.05 -9.06
N ASP A 23 9.38 8.06 -8.56
CA ASP A 23 10.56 7.41 -9.15
C ASP A 23 10.33 5.91 -9.41
N ILE A 24 9.80 5.56 -10.58
CA ILE A 24 9.77 4.15 -11.05
C ILE A 24 11.19 3.68 -11.39
N GLU A 25 12.12 4.57 -11.70
CA GLU A 25 13.50 4.19 -12.01
C GLU A 25 14.26 3.59 -10.81
N ASN A 26 13.86 3.89 -9.57
CA ASN A 26 14.54 3.40 -8.38
C ASN A 26 14.11 1.99 -7.92
N ILE A 27 12.98 1.47 -8.35
CA ILE A 27 12.52 0.12 -7.97
C ILE A 27 13.46 -0.98 -8.51
N PHE A 28 14.23 -0.71 -9.57
CA PHE A 28 15.09 -1.70 -10.23
C PHE A 28 16.60 -1.53 -9.99
N LYS A 29 17.02 -0.49 -9.26
CA LYS A 29 18.45 -0.21 -9.01
C LYS A 29 18.99 -0.74 -7.68
N ASN A 30 18.13 -1.23 -6.78
CA ASN A 30 18.54 -1.61 -5.43
C ASN A 30 19.33 -2.92 -5.43
N SER A 31 20.42 -2.94 -4.65
CA SER A 31 21.15 -4.16 -4.35
C SER A 31 20.25 -5.12 -3.56
N LYS A 32 20.25 -6.39 -3.96
CA LYS A 32 19.51 -7.42 -3.22
C LYS A 32 20.32 -7.87 -2.02
N GLN A 33 19.69 -7.84 -0.85
CA GLN A 33 20.33 -8.18 0.41
C GLN A 33 20.07 -9.64 0.81
N ILE A 34 21.02 -10.27 1.49
CA ILE A 34 20.89 -11.61 2.07
C ILE A 34 20.46 -11.46 3.53
N ASN A 35 19.27 -11.92 3.89
CA ASN A 35 18.81 -11.89 5.27
C ASN A 35 19.57 -12.87 6.16
N GLU A 36 19.75 -12.55 7.45
CA GLU A 36 20.68 -13.17 8.44
C GLU A 36 20.49 -14.67 8.77
N GLN A 37 19.89 -15.51 7.95
CA GLN A 37 19.62 -16.89 8.33
C GLN A 37 20.84 -17.85 8.36
N ASN A 38 22.04 -17.41 8.00
CA ASN A 38 23.23 -18.27 7.97
C ASN A 38 24.38 -17.79 8.86
N LYS A 39 24.31 -18.11 10.14
CA LYS A 39 25.33 -17.76 11.17
C LYS A 39 26.69 -18.49 11.09
N SER A 40 27.02 -19.20 10.02
CA SER A 40 28.29 -19.96 9.94
C SER A 40 29.06 -19.75 8.63
N ALA A 41 28.87 -18.62 7.96
CA ALA A 41 29.64 -18.31 6.76
C ALA A 41 31.13 -18.15 7.10
N THR A 42 32.02 -18.68 6.24
CA THR A 42 33.46 -18.51 6.39
C THR A 42 33.84 -17.04 6.16
N VAL A 43 34.48 -16.40 7.14
CA VAL A 43 35.01 -15.04 6.98
C VAL A 43 36.30 -15.14 6.17
N ILE A 44 36.36 -14.46 5.04
CA ILE A 44 37.51 -14.40 4.14
C ILE A 44 38.44 -13.25 4.55
N TRP A 45 37.85 -12.10 4.89
CA TRP A 45 38.56 -10.89 5.31
C TRP A 45 37.61 -10.04 6.17
N SER A 46 38.14 -9.22 7.09
CA SER A 46 37.37 -8.28 7.90
C SER A 46 38.18 -7.07 8.34
N GLU A 47 37.50 -5.94 8.59
CA GLU A 47 38.00 -4.70 9.16
C GLU A 47 36.95 -4.10 10.09
N ASP A 48 37.33 -3.88 11.37
CA ASP A 48 36.46 -3.34 12.42
C ASP A 48 36.82 -1.90 12.84
N PHE A 49 37.75 -1.28 12.09
CA PHE A 49 38.25 0.07 12.29
C PHE A 49 38.83 0.39 13.68
N GLY A 50 39.04 -0.60 14.54
CA GLY A 50 39.59 -0.42 15.89
C GLY A 50 41.00 0.16 15.93
N ASN A 51 41.71 0.18 14.80
CA ASN A 51 43.04 0.79 14.66
C ASN A 51 43.00 2.14 13.91
N GLY A 52 41.85 2.72 13.67
CA GLY A 52 41.67 3.94 12.90
C GLY A 52 41.44 3.69 11.40
N PHE A 53 41.57 4.73 10.58
CA PHE A 53 41.46 4.59 9.13
C PHE A 53 42.61 3.73 8.59
N PRO A 54 42.38 2.63 7.87
CA PRO A 54 43.43 1.72 7.43
C PRO A 54 44.46 2.42 6.52
N ALA A 55 45.74 2.33 6.88
CA ALA A 55 46.82 3.11 6.26
C ALA A 55 47.06 2.77 4.77
N ALA A 56 46.66 1.57 4.34
CA ALA A 56 46.78 1.12 2.94
C ALA A 56 45.59 1.55 2.07
N TRP A 57 44.53 2.04 2.68
CA TRP A 57 43.34 2.52 1.96
C TRP A 57 43.55 3.94 1.46
N THR A 58 42.79 4.31 0.45
CA THR A 58 42.83 5.66 -0.14
C THR A 58 41.45 6.32 -0.08
N THR A 59 41.45 7.63 0.08
CA THR A 59 40.24 8.45 -0.05
C THR A 59 40.33 9.32 -1.29
N SER A 60 39.16 9.63 -1.88
CA SER A 60 39.04 10.62 -2.95
C SER A 60 37.85 11.51 -2.71
N THR A 61 38.00 12.79 -3.00
CA THR A 61 36.95 13.78 -2.88
C THR A 61 37.05 14.79 -4.00
N ALA A 62 35.90 15.25 -4.51
CA ALA A 62 35.83 16.30 -5.50
C ALA A 62 34.57 17.14 -5.28
N ASN A 63 34.65 18.44 -5.45
CA ASN A 63 33.50 19.31 -5.50
C ASN A 63 33.00 19.37 -6.94
N THR A 64 31.82 18.85 -7.21
CA THR A 64 31.29 18.72 -8.59
C THR A 64 30.85 20.05 -9.19
N ALA A 65 30.62 21.06 -8.35
CA ALA A 65 30.31 22.43 -8.78
C ALA A 65 31.58 23.32 -8.93
N GLY A 66 32.76 22.78 -8.63
CA GLY A 66 34.03 23.53 -8.68
C GLY A 66 34.27 24.43 -7.47
N GLY A 67 33.52 24.23 -6.38
CA GLY A 67 33.71 24.93 -5.11
C GLY A 67 34.92 24.41 -4.30
N VAL A 68 35.04 24.87 -3.07
CA VAL A 68 36.20 24.59 -2.21
C VAL A 68 35.95 23.51 -1.13
N ALA A 69 34.69 23.17 -0.89
CA ALA A 69 34.34 22.15 0.11
C ALA A 69 34.71 20.77 -0.41
N THR A 70 35.38 20.00 0.44
CA THR A 70 35.78 18.60 0.19
C THR A 70 35.44 17.76 1.42
N CYS A 71 35.08 16.50 1.20
CA CYS A 71 34.76 15.56 2.27
C CYS A 71 35.48 14.24 2.02
N ASN A 72 36.55 13.98 2.75
CA ASN A 72 37.17 12.65 2.77
C ASN A 72 36.46 11.78 3.81
N TRP A 73 36.33 10.51 3.53
CA TRP A 73 36.00 9.54 4.55
C TRP A 73 37.05 9.59 5.67
N ALA A 74 36.60 9.61 6.90
CA ALA A 74 37.45 9.73 8.08
C ALA A 74 37.02 8.72 9.15
N TRP A 75 37.97 8.31 9.95
CA TRP A 75 37.71 7.56 11.19
C TRP A 75 37.14 8.51 12.24
N SER A 76 36.10 8.07 12.96
CA SER A 76 35.45 8.84 14.01
C SER A 76 34.91 7.94 15.13
N THR A 77 34.69 8.54 16.29
CA THR A 77 33.86 7.99 17.37
C THR A 77 32.61 8.84 17.61
N ASP A 78 32.49 9.93 16.88
CA ASP A 78 31.35 10.85 16.95
C ASP A 78 30.50 10.72 15.68
N GLY A 79 29.19 10.94 15.79
CA GLY A 79 28.29 11.02 14.66
C GLY A 79 28.46 12.29 13.83
N SER A 80 27.50 12.57 12.96
CA SER A 80 27.56 13.69 12.02
C SER A 80 27.45 15.05 12.71
N TRP A 81 28.15 16.02 12.15
CA TRP A 81 28.05 17.44 12.47
C TRP A 81 27.49 18.20 11.29
N GLY A 82 26.64 19.20 11.51
CA GLY A 82 26.14 20.03 10.43
C GLY A 82 24.75 20.56 10.68
N ASN A 83 24.22 21.30 9.72
CA ASN A 83 22.96 22.00 9.87
C ASN A 83 21.73 21.08 9.70
N PHE A 84 21.84 20.04 8.88
CA PHE A 84 20.76 19.13 8.55
C PHE A 84 20.88 17.75 9.23
N SER A 85 22.01 17.49 9.84
CA SER A 85 22.24 16.32 10.70
C SER A 85 21.93 16.72 12.13
N GLY A 86 21.03 16.05 12.80
CA GLY A 86 20.38 16.42 14.08
C GLY A 86 21.17 17.16 15.15
N GLY A 87 22.50 16.98 15.24
CA GLY A 87 23.35 17.63 16.23
C GLY A 87 23.61 19.13 15.99
N GLY A 88 23.53 19.61 14.78
CA GLY A 88 23.81 21.00 14.42
C GLY A 88 25.28 21.40 14.59
N THR A 89 25.55 22.60 15.14
CA THR A 89 26.90 23.17 15.27
C THR A 89 27.50 23.07 16.67
N THR A 90 26.76 22.59 17.65
CA THR A 90 27.13 22.59 19.08
C THR A 90 27.37 21.19 19.64
N ALA A 91 26.86 20.17 18.98
CA ALA A 91 27.06 18.75 19.30
C ALA A 91 27.01 17.93 18.02
N ALA A 92 27.66 16.77 18.00
CA ALA A 92 27.46 15.76 16.96
C ALA A 92 26.07 15.12 17.13
N ASP A 93 25.56 14.56 16.03
CA ASP A 93 24.46 13.59 16.08
C ASP A 93 24.93 12.28 16.70
N ALA A 94 24.01 11.32 16.87
CA ALA A 94 24.38 9.99 17.38
C ALA A 94 25.44 9.31 16.49
N ALA A 95 26.40 8.65 17.11
CA ALA A 95 27.29 7.72 16.43
C ALA A 95 26.48 6.49 15.99
N ILE A 96 26.94 5.80 14.95
CA ILE A 96 26.35 4.52 14.55
C ILE A 96 26.32 3.54 15.72
N ASN A 97 25.23 2.79 15.87
CA ASN A 97 25.09 1.78 16.92
C ASN A 97 25.51 0.38 16.42
N SER A 98 26.68 0.32 15.74
CA SER A 98 27.24 -0.92 15.19
C SER A 98 27.80 -1.86 16.28
N THR A 99 28.09 -3.10 15.88
CA THR A 99 28.59 -4.16 16.78
C THR A 99 29.87 -3.72 17.51
N THR A 100 30.78 -3.01 16.82
CA THR A 100 32.04 -2.54 17.42
C THR A 100 32.19 -1.02 17.50
N SER A 101 31.11 -0.26 17.43
CA SER A 101 31.10 1.22 17.40
C SER A 101 31.96 1.90 18.48
N SER A 102 32.18 1.25 19.62
CA SER A 102 33.00 1.79 20.70
C SER A 102 34.49 1.89 20.36
N ASN A 103 34.98 1.19 19.32
CA ASN A 103 36.36 1.26 18.85
C ASN A 103 36.54 2.25 17.69
N GLY A 104 35.42 2.84 17.17
CA GLY A 104 35.37 3.80 16.08
C GLY A 104 34.90 3.18 14.75
N PHE A 105 34.53 4.02 13.83
CA PHE A 105 33.92 3.69 12.53
C PHE A 105 34.38 4.68 11.46
N LEU A 106 34.05 4.43 10.19
CA LEU A 106 34.26 5.40 9.11
C LEU A 106 33.02 6.25 8.87
N ILE A 107 33.22 7.54 8.61
CA ILE A 107 32.16 8.48 8.27
C ILE A 107 32.52 9.35 7.06
N SER A 108 31.56 9.54 6.16
CA SER A 108 31.51 10.60 5.17
C SER A 108 30.47 11.63 5.59
N ASP A 109 30.91 12.74 6.22
CA ASP A 109 30.05 13.78 6.75
C ASP A 109 30.01 14.99 5.80
N ILE A 110 29.19 14.88 4.75
CA ILE A 110 29.05 15.92 3.73
C ILE A 110 28.38 17.18 4.30
N ASP A 111 27.43 17.03 5.24
CA ASP A 111 26.77 18.15 5.89
C ASP A 111 27.77 19.00 6.68
N SER A 112 28.63 18.37 7.46
CA SER A 112 29.73 19.04 8.19
C SER A 112 30.69 19.74 7.23
N ALA A 113 31.12 19.05 6.15
CA ALA A 113 32.04 19.62 5.18
C ALA A 113 31.50 20.89 4.52
N ASN A 114 30.25 20.88 4.09
CA ASN A 114 29.59 22.06 3.51
C ASN A 114 29.34 23.14 4.55
N HIS A 115 28.91 22.78 5.76
CA HIS A 115 28.58 23.73 6.81
C HIS A 115 29.80 24.53 7.27
N PHE A 116 30.89 23.86 7.62
CA PHE A 116 32.06 24.51 8.20
C PHE A 116 32.99 25.14 7.17
N VAL A 117 33.12 24.57 5.98
CA VAL A 117 34.02 25.08 4.94
C VAL A 117 33.39 26.22 4.15
N ASN A 118 32.11 26.10 3.80
CA ASN A 118 31.40 27.14 3.05
C ASN A 118 30.82 28.24 3.98
N GLY A 119 30.91 28.08 5.30
CA GLY A 119 30.48 29.07 6.29
C GLY A 119 28.98 29.38 6.24
N GLN A 120 28.15 28.46 5.78
CA GLN A 120 26.75 28.67 5.52
C GLN A 120 25.87 28.01 6.58
N PRO A 121 25.19 28.75 7.42
CA PRO A 121 24.26 28.19 8.40
C PRO A 121 22.94 27.66 7.81
N SER A 122 22.70 27.90 6.52
CA SER A 122 21.44 27.52 5.88
C SER A 122 21.69 26.94 4.51
N GLY A 123 21.84 25.74 4.30
CA GLY A 123 21.93 24.96 3.05
C GLY A 123 21.83 25.61 1.66
N SER A 124 21.63 26.94 1.59
CA SER A 124 21.40 27.69 0.35
C SER A 124 22.59 27.67 -0.62
N ASN A 125 23.81 27.43 -0.11
CA ASN A 125 25.03 27.35 -0.91
C ASN A 125 25.75 26.01 -0.74
N TYR A 126 25.08 24.98 -0.26
CA TYR A 126 25.66 23.66 -0.17
C TYR A 126 25.83 23.07 -1.58
N GLU A 127 26.99 22.50 -1.82
CA GLU A 127 27.41 21.97 -3.11
C GLU A 127 27.52 20.45 -3.05
N TYR A 128 27.33 19.79 -4.18
CA TYR A 128 27.56 18.34 -4.27
C TYR A 128 29.05 18.03 -4.17
N ILE A 129 29.39 17.11 -3.29
CA ILE A 129 30.74 16.66 -3.01
C ILE A 129 30.79 15.16 -3.23
N ASP A 130 31.69 14.72 -4.12
CA ASP A 130 32.06 13.32 -4.24
C ASP A 130 32.91 12.91 -3.05
N SER A 131 32.59 11.81 -2.42
CA SER A 131 33.30 11.29 -1.24
C SER A 131 33.37 9.77 -1.33
N TYR A 132 34.57 9.26 -1.55
CA TYR A 132 34.82 7.82 -1.72
C TYR A 132 36.04 7.38 -0.92
N PHE A 133 36.03 6.13 -0.44
CA PHE A 133 37.23 5.41 -0.07
C PHE A 133 37.43 4.16 -0.91
N THR A 134 38.67 3.68 -1.02
CA THR A 134 39.00 2.43 -1.73
C THR A 134 39.92 1.60 -0.85
N THR A 135 39.60 0.32 -0.70
CA THR A 135 40.38 -0.65 0.06
C THR A 135 41.73 -0.93 -0.63
N GLU A 136 42.68 -1.55 0.11
CA GLU A 136 43.78 -2.29 -0.50
C GLU A 136 43.25 -3.53 -1.26
N ALA A 137 44.20 -4.21 -1.95
CA ALA A 137 43.88 -5.47 -2.63
C ALA A 137 43.58 -6.58 -1.62
N ILE A 138 42.42 -7.20 -1.74
CA ILE A 138 42.00 -8.33 -0.92
C ILE A 138 41.98 -9.58 -1.80
N SER A 139 42.48 -10.73 -1.30
CA SER A 139 42.44 -12.00 -2.03
C SER A 139 41.18 -12.82 -1.65
N THR A 140 40.49 -13.31 -2.64
CA THR A 140 39.35 -14.24 -2.52
C THR A 140 39.61 -15.58 -3.19
N LEU A 141 40.89 -15.90 -3.46
CA LEU A 141 41.30 -17.19 -4.07
C LEU A 141 40.73 -18.37 -3.28
N GLY A 142 40.10 -19.32 -3.98
CA GLY A 142 39.48 -20.50 -3.40
C GLY A 142 38.01 -20.27 -2.96
N TYR A 143 37.50 -19.05 -3.08
CA TYR A 143 36.10 -18.69 -2.75
C TYR A 143 35.37 -18.23 -4.02
N PRO A 144 34.68 -19.15 -4.73
CA PRO A 144 34.01 -18.80 -5.98
C PRO A 144 32.79 -17.92 -5.79
N SER A 145 32.21 -17.88 -4.58
CA SER A 145 31.06 -17.05 -4.24
C SER A 145 31.39 -16.21 -3.01
N VAL A 146 31.27 -14.88 -3.16
CA VAL A 146 31.69 -13.89 -2.16
C VAL A 146 30.59 -12.87 -1.90
N THR A 147 30.27 -12.65 -0.62
CA THR A 147 29.38 -11.60 -0.14
C THR A 147 30.20 -10.56 0.63
N LEU A 148 30.01 -9.28 0.30
CA LEU A 148 30.41 -8.15 1.13
C LEU A 148 29.32 -7.88 2.16
N GLU A 149 29.71 -7.86 3.44
CA GLU A 149 28.84 -7.47 4.54
C GLU A 149 29.45 -6.29 5.29
N PHE A 150 28.63 -5.32 5.69
CA PHE A 150 29.02 -4.28 6.64
C PHE A 150 27.80 -3.69 7.36
N GLU A 151 28.03 -3.11 8.51
CA GLU A 151 27.04 -2.33 9.25
C GLU A 151 27.13 -0.87 8.83
N HIS A 152 25.98 -0.23 8.53
CA HIS A 152 25.95 1.18 8.14
C HIS A 152 24.75 1.93 8.71
N ASN A 153 24.92 3.24 8.79
CA ASN A 153 23.82 4.19 9.01
C ASN A 153 24.01 5.36 8.08
N PHE A 154 22.97 5.76 7.40
CA PHE A 154 22.98 6.91 6.50
C PHE A 154 21.65 7.67 6.57
N ARG A 155 21.67 8.93 6.17
CA ARG A 155 20.46 9.68 5.88
C ARG A 155 20.41 10.03 4.41
N PHE A 156 19.30 9.68 3.76
CA PHE A 156 19.15 9.73 2.31
C PHE A 156 18.71 11.11 1.82
N ASN A 157 19.29 11.59 0.73
CA ASN A 157 18.88 12.79 0.03
C ASN A 157 18.51 12.46 -1.43
N ASN A 158 17.41 13.00 -1.95
CA ASN A 158 16.91 12.72 -3.28
C ASN A 158 17.96 12.91 -4.38
N GLY A 159 17.98 11.97 -5.32
CA GLY A 159 18.86 12.00 -6.48
C GLY A 159 20.32 11.69 -6.17
N VAL A 160 20.59 11.07 -5.02
CA VAL A 160 21.91 10.62 -4.60
C VAL A 160 21.93 9.09 -4.59
N ASP A 161 22.92 8.49 -5.23
CA ASP A 161 23.17 7.04 -5.14
C ASP A 161 24.25 6.76 -4.09
N LEU A 162 23.98 5.82 -3.18
CA LEU A 162 24.99 5.23 -2.31
C LEU A 162 25.60 4.05 -3.06
N VAL A 163 26.89 4.12 -3.35
CA VAL A 163 27.55 3.21 -4.30
C VAL A 163 28.61 2.37 -3.62
N VAL A 164 28.56 1.07 -3.86
CA VAL A 164 29.65 0.13 -3.66
C VAL A 164 30.15 -0.31 -5.02
N SER A 165 31.38 0.05 -5.37
CA SER A 165 32.04 -0.38 -6.62
C SER A 165 33.04 -1.48 -6.33
N VAL A 166 33.06 -2.55 -7.12
CA VAL A 166 33.96 -3.70 -6.97
C VAL A 166 34.80 -3.86 -8.23
N SER A 167 36.08 -4.13 -8.08
CA SER A 167 37.03 -4.33 -9.18
C SER A 167 38.02 -5.45 -8.86
N ASN A 168 38.41 -6.23 -9.85
CA ASN A 168 39.49 -7.22 -9.73
C ASN A 168 40.79 -6.76 -10.39
N ASP A 169 40.80 -5.57 -11.02
CA ASP A 169 41.98 -5.02 -11.73
C ASP A 169 42.32 -3.55 -11.34
N SER A 170 41.51 -2.93 -10.45
CA SER A 170 41.56 -1.53 -10.03
C SER A 170 41.30 -0.50 -11.16
N ILE A 171 40.91 -0.94 -12.34
CA ILE A 171 40.65 -0.11 -13.54
C ILE A 171 39.17 -0.17 -13.94
N SER A 172 38.65 -1.38 -14.07
CA SER A 172 37.28 -1.66 -14.44
C SER A 172 36.44 -1.88 -13.17
N TRP A 173 35.40 -1.07 -12.98
CA TRP A 173 34.57 -1.10 -11.79
C TRP A 173 33.16 -1.50 -12.12
N PHE A 174 32.56 -2.34 -11.28
CA PHE A 174 31.13 -2.66 -11.31
C PHE A 174 30.45 -1.99 -10.12
N ASP A 175 29.42 -1.20 -10.37
CA ASP A 175 28.73 -0.41 -9.36
C ASP A 175 27.45 -1.10 -8.89
N PHE A 176 27.30 -1.19 -7.57
CA PHE A 176 26.10 -1.64 -6.87
C PHE A 176 25.52 -0.46 -6.11
N PHE A 177 24.22 -0.26 -6.22
CA PHE A 177 23.49 0.81 -5.52
C PHE A 177 22.89 0.22 -4.24
N VAL A 178 23.21 0.81 -3.09
CA VAL A 178 22.96 0.19 -1.78
C VAL A 178 22.01 0.98 -0.87
N GLN A 179 21.37 2.03 -1.35
CA GLN A 179 20.40 2.84 -0.60
C GLN A 179 19.07 2.13 -0.31
N GLY A 180 18.83 0.95 -0.86
CA GLY A 180 17.58 0.22 -0.71
C GLY A 180 16.38 1.01 -1.24
N ASN A 181 15.27 0.99 -0.50
CA ASN A 181 14.05 1.74 -0.79
C ASN A 181 13.96 3.07 -0.01
N ALA A 182 15.10 3.62 0.42
CA ALA A 182 15.13 4.85 1.20
C ALA A 182 14.49 6.00 0.43
N THR A 183 13.59 6.71 1.09
CA THR A 183 12.95 7.90 0.55
C THR A 183 13.65 9.17 1.02
N ASN A 184 13.38 10.30 0.35
CA ASN A 184 14.05 11.57 0.67
C ASN A 184 13.93 11.95 2.16
N ASN A 185 15.05 12.35 2.76
CA ASN A 185 15.21 12.69 4.17
C ASN A 185 15.05 11.52 5.14
N GLN A 186 14.85 10.31 4.65
CA GLN A 186 14.77 9.11 5.48
C GLN A 186 16.15 8.72 6.00
N GLU A 187 16.21 8.34 7.26
CA GLU A 187 17.36 7.71 7.88
C GLU A 187 17.20 6.18 7.76
N SER A 188 18.32 5.48 7.52
CA SER A 188 18.34 4.01 7.56
C SER A 188 18.09 3.50 8.98
N ALA A 189 17.90 2.18 9.15
CA ALA A 189 18.04 1.55 10.46
C ALA A 189 19.45 1.83 11.04
N ASP A 190 19.60 1.76 12.35
CA ASP A 190 20.86 2.01 13.05
C ASP A 190 21.26 0.84 13.99
N PRO A 191 22.16 -0.06 13.55
CA PRO A 191 22.70 -0.14 12.19
C PRO A 191 21.74 -0.84 11.23
N GLU A 192 21.87 -0.56 9.95
CA GLU A 192 21.42 -1.43 8.87
C GLU A 192 22.55 -2.34 8.45
N VAL A 193 22.31 -3.65 8.26
CA VAL A 193 23.32 -4.60 7.82
C VAL A 193 23.19 -4.80 6.31
N LEU A 194 24.16 -4.35 5.55
CA LEU A 194 24.26 -4.63 4.12
C LEU A 194 24.84 -6.04 3.90
N ASN A 195 24.18 -6.84 3.07
CA ASN A 195 24.68 -8.13 2.57
C ASN A 195 24.62 -8.14 1.04
N LEU A 196 25.74 -7.88 0.40
CA LEU A 196 25.84 -7.69 -1.04
C LEU A 196 26.62 -8.85 -1.69
N ASN A 197 25.97 -9.68 -2.52
CA ASN A 197 26.67 -10.69 -3.31
C ASN A 197 27.46 -10.02 -4.43
N ILE A 198 28.78 -10.15 -4.36
CA ILE A 198 29.75 -9.58 -5.31
C ILE A 198 30.51 -10.67 -6.09
N SER A 199 30.02 -11.90 -6.08
CA SER A 199 30.68 -13.07 -6.69
C SER A 199 31.04 -12.86 -8.16
N CYS A 200 30.21 -12.16 -8.90
CA CYS A 200 30.41 -11.86 -10.33
C CYS A 200 31.74 -11.17 -10.65
N VAL A 201 32.26 -10.37 -9.70
CA VAL A 201 33.54 -9.65 -9.84
C VAL A 201 34.61 -10.22 -8.91
N ALA A 202 34.21 -10.60 -7.69
CA ALA A 202 35.10 -10.96 -6.60
C ALA A 202 35.33 -12.48 -6.47
N GLY A 203 34.55 -13.33 -7.17
CA GLY A 203 34.70 -14.80 -7.00
C GLY A 203 36.03 -15.34 -7.51
N ASP A 204 36.74 -16.06 -6.64
CA ASP A 204 38.04 -16.72 -6.94
C ASP A 204 39.10 -15.79 -7.56
N GLN A 205 39.21 -14.55 -7.05
CA GLN A 205 40.17 -13.55 -7.54
C GLN A 205 41.40 -13.43 -6.64
N SER A 206 42.58 -13.25 -7.27
CA SER A 206 43.84 -12.96 -6.53
C SER A 206 43.84 -11.55 -5.92
N THR A 207 43.10 -10.64 -6.52
CA THR A 207 42.96 -9.24 -6.11
C THR A 207 41.53 -8.77 -6.28
N VAL A 208 40.96 -8.19 -5.24
CA VAL A 208 39.67 -7.51 -5.24
C VAL A 208 39.84 -6.18 -4.54
N TYR A 209 39.31 -5.13 -5.15
CA TYR A 209 39.23 -3.79 -4.57
C TYR A 209 37.78 -3.41 -4.36
N ILE A 210 37.47 -2.79 -3.22
CA ILE A 210 36.14 -2.29 -2.89
C ILE A 210 36.26 -0.79 -2.74
N LYS A 211 35.45 -0.06 -3.49
CA LYS A 211 35.31 1.40 -3.40
C LYS A 211 33.90 1.72 -2.93
N VAL A 212 33.77 2.51 -1.87
CA VAL A 212 32.50 2.89 -1.28
C VAL A 212 32.38 4.40 -1.22
N GLY A 213 31.23 4.93 -1.55
CA GLY A 213 30.98 6.36 -1.45
C GLY A 213 29.76 6.85 -2.22
N TRP A 214 29.65 8.15 -2.31
CA TRP A 214 28.49 8.85 -2.87
C TRP A 214 28.86 10.25 -3.38
N SER A 215 27.91 10.87 -4.10
CA SER A 215 27.96 12.29 -4.44
C SER A 215 26.77 12.98 -3.78
N ALA A 216 26.99 13.69 -2.69
CA ALA A 216 25.93 14.29 -1.89
C ALA A 216 26.22 15.75 -1.53
N ARG A 217 25.21 16.49 -1.04
CA ARG A 217 25.38 17.87 -0.57
C ARG A 217 24.98 18.08 0.89
N VAL A 218 24.26 17.14 1.46
CA VAL A 218 23.79 17.13 2.85
C VAL A 218 23.87 15.74 3.42
N TYR A 219 23.76 15.65 4.74
CA TYR A 219 23.73 14.39 5.49
C TYR A 219 25.06 13.65 5.55
N TYR A 220 24.99 12.39 5.91
CA TYR A 220 26.13 11.56 6.27
C TYR A 220 25.91 10.11 5.85
N TRP A 221 27.00 9.38 5.77
CA TRP A 221 27.03 7.92 5.68
C TRP A 221 28.13 7.40 6.60
N MET A 222 27.76 6.54 7.57
CA MET A 222 28.65 5.86 8.52
C MET A 222 28.72 4.37 8.17
N ILE A 223 29.91 3.77 8.30
CA ILE A 223 30.16 2.35 7.99
C ILE A 223 31.07 1.77 9.05
N ASP A 224 30.73 0.53 9.50
CA ASP A 224 31.52 -0.24 10.43
C ASP A 224 31.48 -1.74 10.13
N ASP A 225 32.33 -2.54 10.79
CA ASP A 225 32.29 -3.99 10.76
C ASP A 225 32.26 -4.62 9.36
N MET A 226 33.14 -4.12 8.46
CA MET A 226 33.24 -4.64 7.09
C MET A 226 33.86 -6.02 7.04
N LYS A 227 33.26 -6.93 6.26
CA LYS A 227 33.82 -8.25 6.00
C LYS A 227 33.47 -8.81 4.63
N LEU A 228 34.33 -9.63 4.09
CA LEU A 228 34.05 -10.55 3.01
C LEU A 228 33.80 -11.93 3.58
N ILE A 229 32.71 -12.53 3.22
CA ILE A 229 32.32 -13.88 3.63
C ILE A 229 32.07 -14.76 2.41
N GLU A 230 32.26 -16.05 2.57
CA GLU A 230 31.81 -17.03 1.58
C GLU A 230 30.28 -16.96 1.48
N THR A 231 29.73 -16.72 0.28
CA THR A 231 28.30 -16.67 0.08
C THR A 231 27.68 -18.00 0.46
N PRO A 232 26.64 -18.04 1.31
CA PRO A 232 25.93 -19.27 1.61
C PRO A 232 25.39 -19.94 0.35
N ASN A 233 25.45 -21.26 0.28
CA ASN A 233 25.04 -22.01 -0.91
C ASN A 233 23.56 -21.84 -1.26
N HIS A 234 22.70 -21.75 -0.24
CA HIS A 234 21.25 -21.77 -0.39
C HIS A 234 20.63 -20.58 0.32
N VAL A 235 20.33 -19.54 -0.43
CA VAL A 235 19.63 -18.33 0.04
C VAL A 235 18.62 -17.93 -1.02
N LEU A 236 17.37 -17.78 -0.62
CA LEU A 236 16.27 -17.27 -1.44
C LEU A 236 15.75 -15.96 -0.86
N SER A 237 15.31 -15.07 -1.72
CA SER A 237 14.54 -13.86 -1.35
C SER A 237 13.21 -13.85 -2.09
N LEU A 238 12.12 -13.55 -1.37
CA LEU A 238 10.82 -13.25 -1.95
C LEU A 238 10.72 -11.72 -2.06
N GLU A 239 10.97 -11.20 -3.25
CA GLU A 239 11.07 -9.76 -3.50
C GLU A 239 9.70 -9.08 -3.57
N GLU A 240 8.74 -9.78 -4.15
CA GLU A 240 7.38 -9.29 -4.33
C GLU A 240 6.40 -10.45 -4.21
N SER A 241 5.26 -10.18 -3.58
CA SER A 241 4.16 -11.14 -3.50
C SER A 241 2.83 -10.44 -3.74
N ASN A 242 1.88 -11.15 -4.35
CA ASN A 242 0.60 -10.63 -4.74
C ASN A 242 -0.47 -11.71 -4.68
N TYR A 243 -1.71 -11.32 -4.40
CA TYR A 243 -2.88 -12.20 -4.38
C TYR A 243 -3.92 -11.84 -5.45
N GLY A 244 -3.66 -10.82 -6.26
CA GLY A 244 -4.62 -10.31 -7.24
C GLY A 244 -4.30 -10.66 -8.68
N GLY A 245 -3.25 -11.43 -8.97
CA GLY A 245 -2.89 -11.80 -10.33
C GLY A 245 -2.29 -10.65 -11.14
N TRP A 246 -1.41 -9.86 -10.54
CA TRP A 246 -0.76 -8.71 -11.19
C TRP A 246 0.10 -9.11 -12.41
N PHE A 247 0.78 -10.26 -12.33
CA PHE A 247 1.66 -10.72 -13.40
C PHE A 247 0.96 -11.64 -14.41
N THR A 248 -0.07 -12.38 -13.97
CA THR A 248 -0.69 -13.45 -14.78
C THR A 248 -2.03 -13.11 -15.35
N THR A 249 -2.82 -12.36 -14.61
CA THR A 249 -4.21 -12.12 -14.97
C THR A 249 -4.45 -10.61 -14.98
N PRO A 250 -3.76 -9.89 -15.86
CA PRO A 250 -4.10 -8.50 -16.05
C PRO A 250 -5.58 -8.44 -16.42
N THR A 251 -6.29 -7.49 -15.86
CA THR A 251 -7.65 -7.15 -16.24
C THR A 251 -7.72 -6.82 -17.74
N THR A 252 -8.89 -6.53 -18.26
CA THR A 252 -9.09 -6.10 -19.65
C THR A 252 -8.09 -5.01 -20.06
N ASN A 253 -7.66 -4.16 -19.12
CA ASN A 253 -6.71 -3.06 -19.35
C ASN A 253 -5.33 -3.30 -18.73
N GLY A 254 -5.04 -4.48 -18.21
CA GLY A 254 -3.72 -4.83 -17.65
C GLY A 254 -3.47 -4.35 -16.23
N PHE A 255 -4.51 -4.15 -15.41
CA PHE A 255 -4.39 -3.70 -14.03
C PHE A 255 -4.46 -4.86 -13.04
N GLY A 256 -3.72 -4.76 -11.95
CA GLY A 256 -3.72 -5.75 -10.89
C GLY A 256 -5.00 -5.73 -10.04
N LEU A 257 -5.32 -6.85 -9.44
CA LEU A 257 -6.57 -7.13 -8.72
C LEU A 257 -6.36 -7.26 -7.21
N ASP A 258 -5.44 -6.51 -6.64
CA ASP A 258 -5.10 -6.52 -5.22
C ASP A 258 -6.13 -5.78 -4.34
N TYR A 259 -7.39 -6.19 -4.48
CA TYR A 259 -8.50 -5.60 -3.73
C TYR A 259 -8.43 -5.96 -2.24
N SER A 260 -8.37 -4.94 -1.40
CA SER A 260 -8.44 -5.13 0.06
C SER A 260 -9.86 -5.44 0.54
N PHE A 261 -10.87 -4.97 -0.19
CA PHE A 261 -12.29 -5.29 -0.01
C PHE A 261 -12.84 -5.82 -1.33
N TYR A 262 -13.35 -7.04 -1.34
CA TYR A 262 -13.74 -7.74 -2.56
C TYR A 262 -15.13 -8.38 -2.39
N PRO A 263 -16.17 -7.99 -3.16
CA PRO A 263 -17.48 -8.59 -3.07
C PRO A 263 -17.44 -10.09 -3.39
N LEU A 264 -18.18 -10.89 -2.63
CA LEU A 264 -18.16 -12.36 -2.74
C LEU A 264 -18.56 -12.85 -4.14
N ASN A 265 -19.54 -12.23 -4.80
CA ASN A 265 -19.93 -12.57 -6.16
C ASN A 265 -18.76 -12.32 -7.15
N GLN A 266 -18.07 -11.21 -7.02
CA GLN A 266 -16.92 -10.86 -7.85
C GLN A 266 -15.73 -11.79 -7.58
N ALA A 267 -15.42 -12.06 -6.30
CA ALA A 267 -14.37 -13.00 -5.90
C ALA A 267 -14.67 -14.46 -6.31
N THR A 268 -15.94 -14.81 -6.44
CA THR A 268 -16.36 -16.12 -6.96
C THR A 268 -16.22 -16.20 -8.48
N ALA A 269 -16.58 -15.13 -9.19
CA ALA A 269 -16.43 -15.03 -10.64
C ALA A 269 -14.96 -14.94 -11.07
N HIS A 270 -14.13 -14.28 -10.27
CA HIS A 270 -12.69 -14.17 -10.48
C HIS A 270 -11.91 -14.45 -9.19
N PRO A 271 -11.52 -15.72 -8.95
CA PRO A 271 -10.80 -16.14 -7.75
C PRO A 271 -9.47 -15.41 -7.54
N TYR A 272 -9.00 -15.35 -6.29
CA TYR A 272 -7.67 -14.84 -5.96
C TYR A 272 -6.59 -15.69 -6.61
N ASN A 273 -5.66 -15.06 -7.32
CA ASN A 273 -4.50 -15.68 -7.93
C ASN A 273 -3.24 -15.20 -7.22
N PHE A 274 -2.39 -16.13 -6.83
CA PHE A 274 -1.21 -15.84 -6.03
C PHE A 274 0.04 -15.84 -6.90
N GLU A 275 0.90 -14.88 -6.66
CA GLU A 275 2.14 -14.66 -7.39
C GLU A 275 3.25 -14.24 -6.44
N GLY A 276 4.48 -14.59 -6.80
CA GLY A 276 5.66 -14.16 -6.09
C GLY A 276 6.87 -14.06 -6.99
N VAL A 277 7.71 -13.07 -6.76
CA VAL A 277 8.99 -12.90 -7.44
C VAL A 277 10.08 -13.43 -6.51
N ILE A 278 10.72 -14.54 -6.88
CA ILE A 278 11.77 -15.16 -6.07
C ILE A 278 13.11 -15.03 -6.78
N THR A 279 14.12 -14.67 -6.00
CA THR A 279 15.51 -14.51 -6.43
C THR A 279 16.40 -15.50 -5.70
N ASN A 280 17.36 -16.10 -6.42
CA ASN A 280 18.45 -16.84 -5.81
C ASN A 280 19.61 -15.88 -5.46
N LEU A 281 19.86 -15.70 -4.16
CA LEU A 281 20.98 -14.93 -3.64
C LEU A 281 22.15 -15.83 -3.21
N GLY A 282 21.98 -17.16 -3.23
CA GLY A 282 22.97 -18.15 -2.84
C GLY A 282 23.98 -18.48 -3.94
N GLY A 283 25.02 -19.22 -3.57
CA GLY A 283 26.12 -19.62 -4.45
C GLY A 283 25.85 -20.87 -5.29
N GLN A 284 24.69 -21.54 -5.12
CA GLN A 284 24.36 -22.78 -5.84
C GLN A 284 22.99 -22.68 -6.53
N PRO A 285 22.77 -23.42 -7.64
CA PRO A 285 21.44 -23.54 -8.25
C PRO A 285 20.43 -24.14 -7.26
N GLN A 286 19.19 -23.66 -7.28
CA GLN A 286 18.12 -24.10 -6.38
C GLN A 286 16.85 -24.40 -7.17
N THR A 287 16.28 -25.61 -6.98
CA THR A 287 14.93 -25.92 -7.46
C THR A 287 13.93 -25.30 -6.51
N THR A 288 13.16 -24.33 -6.99
CA THR A 288 12.37 -23.42 -6.17
C THR A 288 10.91 -23.45 -6.58
N ASN A 289 10.01 -23.30 -5.61
CA ASN A 289 8.59 -23.07 -5.83
C ASN A 289 8.04 -22.03 -4.84
N LEU A 290 6.85 -21.50 -5.17
CA LEU A 290 6.05 -20.62 -4.32
C LEU A 290 5.02 -21.45 -3.58
N ASN A 291 4.87 -21.22 -2.28
CA ASN A 291 3.87 -21.84 -1.42
C ASN A 291 2.83 -20.81 -1.00
N ILE A 292 1.60 -21.24 -0.91
CA ILE A 292 0.45 -20.42 -0.50
C ILE A 292 -0.35 -21.18 0.56
N GLU A 293 -0.71 -20.50 1.64
CA GLU A 293 -1.69 -20.93 2.62
C GLU A 293 -2.70 -19.82 2.86
N VAL A 294 -4.00 -20.14 2.79
CA VAL A 294 -5.06 -19.18 3.11
C VAL A 294 -5.75 -19.59 4.39
N LYS A 295 -5.84 -18.64 5.33
CA LYS A 295 -6.56 -18.80 6.60
C LYS A 295 -7.79 -17.92 6.62
N ASP A 296 -8.88 -18.46 7.17
CA ASP A 296 -10.08 -17.69 7.48
C ASP A 296 -9.94 -16.89 8.80
N ALA A 297 -10.95 -16.11 9.15
CA ALA A 297 -10.98 -15.29 10.37
C ALA A 297 -10.86 -16.11 11.68
N SER A 298 -11.11 -17.42 11.64
CA SER A 298 -10.89 -18.31 12.80
C SER A 298 -9.45 -18.80 12.91
N GLY A 299 -8.61 -18.52 11.91
CA GLY A 299 -7.25 -19.05 11.77
C GLY A 299 -7.19 -20.45 11.17
N ALA A 300 -8.34 -21.01 10.72
CA ALA A 300 -8.36 -22.30 10.05
C ALA A 300 -7.79 -22.19 8.62
N ASN A 301 -6.94 -23.16 8.25
CA ASN A 301 -6.45 -23.27 6.89
C ASN A 301 -7.60 -23.73 5.97
N VAL A 302 -7.99 -22.88 5.02
CA VAL A 302 -9.10 -23.14 4.07
C VAL A 302 -8.60 -23.41 2.65
N PHE A 303 -7.31 -23.14 2.36
CA PHE A 303 -6.71 -23.42 1.07
C PHE A 303 -5.20 -23.55 1.20
N THR A 304 -4.62 -24.44 0.40
CA THR A 304 -3.17 -24.59 0.21
C THR A 304 -2.88 -24.68 -1.28
N GLY A 305 -1.95 -23.88 -1.75
CA GLY A 305 -1.53 -23.82 -3.15
C GLY A 305 -0.02 -23.92 -3.31
N LEU A 306 0.41 -24.30 -4.51
CA LEU A 306 1.81 -24.36 -4.92
C LEU A 306 1.95 -23.79 -6.33
N SER A 307 3.13 -23.26 -6.66
CA SER A 307 3.53 -23.03 -8.05
C SER A 307 4.17 -24.30 -8.65
N ASN A 308 4.45 -24.24 -9.95
CA ASN A 308 5.39 -25.18 -10.55
C ASN A 308 6.81 -24.89 -10.08
N ASP A 309 7.63 -25.94 -10.02
CA ASP A 309 9.06 -25.82 -9.74
C ASP A 309 9.79 -25.09 -10.87
N SER A 310 10.79 -24.31 -10.53
CA SER A 310 11.73 -23.71 -11.46
C SER A 310 13.15 -23.66 -10.86
N ILE A 311 14.16 -23.89 -11.70
CA ILE A 311 15.55 -23.75 -11.25
C ILE A 311 15.93 -22.28 -11.31
N LEU A 312 16.42 -21.75 -10.19
CA LEU A 312 17.07 -20.46 -10.08
C LEU A 312 18.58 -20.66 -9.94
N ASN A 313 19.34 -20.10 -10.88
CA ASN A 313 20.80 -20.18 -10.86
C ASN A 313 21.40 -19.10 -9.93
N PRO A 314 22.65 -19.25 -9.44
CA PRO A 314 23.34 -18.19 -8.74
C PRO A 314 23.60 -16.98 -9.64
N GLN A 315 24.09 -15.89 -9.04
CA GLN A 315 24.47 -14.68 -9.77
C GLN A 315 25.37 -15.00 -10.99
N ASP A 316 25.06 -14.43 -12.14
CA ASP A 316 25.82 -14.63 -13.37
C ASP A 316 27.08 -13.72 -13.44
N VAL A 317 27.94 -13.95 -14.43
CA VAL A 317 29.17 -13.17 -14.65
C VAL A 317 28.91 -11.71 -15.06
N ALA A 318 27.69 -11.34 -15.38
CA ALA A 318 27.27 -9.96 -15.66
C ALA A 318 26.61 -9.32 -14.41
N CYS A 319 26.77 -9.96 -13.25
CA CYS A 319 26.20 -9.56 -11.98
C CYS A 319 24.66 -9.53 -11.90
N ASN A 320 23.99 -10.27 -12.80
CA ASN A 320 22.54 -10.42 -12.70
C ASN A 320 22.20 -11.58 -11.77
N PHE A 321 21.21 -11.37 -10.91
CA PHE A 321 20.57 -12.44 -10.16
C PHE A 321 19.55 -13.17 -11.04
N ASP A 322 19.44 -14.50 -10.87
CA ASP A 322 18.36 -15.25 -11.50
C ASP A 322 17.08 -15.07 -10.67
N GLU A 323 16.15 -14.35 -11.24
CA GLU A 323 14.90 -13.94 -10.67
C GLU A 323 13.77 -14.43 -11.55
N LYS A 324 12.75 -15.02 -10.95
CA LYS A 324 11.57 -15.50 -11.69
C LYS A 324 10.28 -15.16 -10.97
N VAL A 325 9.26 -14.93 -11.79
CA VAL A 325 7.87 -14.88 -11.35
C VAL A 325 7.37 -16.31 -11.18
N PHE A 326 6.88 -16.63 -10.00
CA PHE A 326 6.21 -17.88 -9.66
C PHE A 326 4.72 -17.62 -9.52
N LEU A 327 3.93 -18.49 -10.11
CA LEU A 327 2.49 -18.37 -10.20
C LEU A 327 1.85 -19.56 -9.51
N GLY A 328 0.92 -19.32 -8.59
CA GLY A 328 0.12 -20.38 -7.99
C GLY A 328 -0.63 -21.18 -9.07
N ASN A 329 -0.55 -22.50 -9.01
CA ASN A 329 -1.18 -23.39 -10.01
C ASN A 329 -2.71 -23.33 -9.97
N THR A 330 -3.29 -22.93 -8.85
CA THR A 330 -4.73 -22.83 -8.63
C THR A 330 -5.06 -21.56 -7.85
N GLY A 331 -6.15 -20.88 -8.22
CA GLY A 331 -6.68 -19.75 -7.47
C GLY A 331 -7.52 -20.19 -6.26
N PHE A 332 -7.68 -19.29 -5.29
CA PHE A 332 -8.55 -19.48 -4.15
C PHE A 332 -9.90 -18.80 -4.38
N THR A 333 -10.99 -19.57 -4.31
CA THR A 333 -12.36 -19.06 -4.35
C THR A 333 -12.93 -19.03 -2.93
N PRO A 334 -13.24 -17.85 -2.35
CA PRO A 334 -13.83 -17.76 -1.03
C PRO A 334 -15.25 -18.33 -1.04
N SER A 335 -15.63 -19.05 0.02
CA SER A 335 -16.98 -19.62 0.17
C SER A 335 -17.91 -18.78 1.04
N ALA A 336 -17.38 -17.76 1.71
CA ALA A 336 -18.12 -16.90 2.63
C ALA A 336 -17.49 -15.50 2.71
N ILE A 337 -18.27 -14.55 3.21
CA ILE A 337 -17.75 -13.24 3.61
C ILE A 337 -16.87 -13.37 4.86
N GLY A 338 -15.88 -12.50 4.99
CA GLY A 338 -14.97 -12.46 6.13
C GLY A 338 -13.56 -12.04 5.74
N VAL A 339 -12.68 -11.98 6.73
CA VAL A 339 -11.26 -11.71 6.54
C VAL A 339 -10.56 -13.01 6.14
N TYR A 340 -9.74 -12.92 5.10
CA TYR A 340 -8.85 -14.00 4.67
C TYR A 340 -7.41 -13.51 4.72
N GLN A 341 -6.57 -14.30 5.39
CA GLN A 341 -5.13 -14.07 5.48
C GLN A 341 -4.41 -14.97 4.47
N PHE A 342 -3.55 -14.39 3.67
CA PHE A 342 -2.74 -15.05 2.65
C PHE A 342 -1.29 -15.12 3.13
N ASN A 343 -0.79 -16.30 3.41
CA ASN A 343 0.60 -16.57 3.73
C ASN A 343 1.31 -17.05 2.48
N ILE A 344 2.36 -16.34 2.03
CA ILE A 344 3.06 -16.60 0.78
C ILE A 344 4.56 -16.66 1.07
N TRP A 345 5.23 -17.75 0.64
CA TRP A 345 6.68 -17.91 0.81
C TRP A 345 7.27 -18.80 -0.29
N GLY A 346 8.56 -18.59 -0.58
CA GLY A 346 9.34 -19.42 -1.47
C GLY A 346 10.03 -20.56 -0.72
N THR A 347 10.14 -21.74 -1.34
CA THR A 347 10.97 -22.83 -0.82
C THR A 347 11.87 -23.43 -1.89
N SER A 348 13.00 -23.98 -1.46
CA SER A 348 13.82 -24.92 -2.23
C SER A 348 14.07 -26.18 -1.41
N ASP A 349 14.83 -27.14 -1.98
CA ASP A 349 15.22 -28.37 -1.26
C ASP A 349 15.99 -28.11 0.05
N SER A 350 16.56 -26.92 0.22
CA SER A 350 17.52 -26.63 1.31
C SER A 350 17.19 -25.39 2.12
N THR A 351 16.32 -24.51 1.66
CA THR A 351 16.00 -23.24 2.33
C THR A 351 14.58 -22.77 2.00
N ALA A 352 14.09 -21.81 2.77
CA ALA A 352 12.83 -21.10 2.53
C ALA A 352 13.06 -19.59 2.74
N THR A 353 12.21 -18.78 2.10
CA THR A 353 12.13 -17.34 2.39
C THR A 353 11.32 -17.11 3.66
N ASP A 354 11.34 -15.90 4.17
CA ASP A 354 10.35 -15.45 5.13
C ASP A 354 8.95 -15.53 4.51
N THR A 355 7.94 -15.67 5.36
CA THR A 355 6.53 -15.69 4.94
C THR A 355 6.00 -14.27 4.89
N VAL A 356 5.53 -13.84 3.73
CA VAL A 356 4.77 -12.60 3.60
C VAL A 356 3.31 -12.87 3.93
N ILE A 357 2.74 -12.02 4.77
CA ILE A 357 1.35 -12.09 5.21
C ILE A 357 0.60 -10.93 4.58
N LEU A 358 -0.42 -11.25 3.78
CA LEU A 358 -1.32 -10.29 3.15
C LEU A 358 -2.75 -10.59 3.59
N GLU A 359 -3.66 -9.62 3.47
CA GLU A 359 -5.05 -9.78 3.85
C GLU A 359 -5.99 -9.19 2.81
N SER A 360 -7.16 -9.80 2.68
CA SER A 360 -8.31 -9.24 1.96
C SER A 360 -9.60 -9.54 2.72
N VAL A 361 -10.53 -8.61 2.68
CA VAL A 361 -11.86 -8.76 3.28
C VAL A 361 -12.86 -9.08 2.18
N VAL A 362 -13.40 -10.28 2.20
CA VAL A 362 -14.53 -10.66 1.33
C VAL A 362 -15.80 -10.08 1.92
N THR A 363 -16.48 -9.26 1.15
CA THR A 363 -17.66 -8.46 1.56
C THR A 363 -18.93 -8.94 0.85
N ASN A 364 -20.08 -8.43 1.24
CA ASN A 364 -21.30 -8.60 0.46
C ASN A 364 -21.31 -7.69 -0.78
N ASP A 365 -20.91 -6.43 -0.60
CA ASP A 365 -21.21 -5.34 -1.53
C ASP A 365 -20.13 -4.25 -1.59
N ILE A 366 -19.09 -4.29 -0.76
CA ILE A 366 -18.03 -3.27 -0.76
C ILE A 366 -16.86 -3.72 -1.62
N TYR A 367 -16.47 -2.86 -2.57
CA TYR A 367 -15.29 -3.00 -3.40
C TYR A 367 -14.28 -1.89 -3.06
N GLY A 368 -13.07 -2.24 -2.61
CA GLY A 368 -12.07 -1.26 -2.17
C GLY A 368 -10.64 -1.70 -2.40
N ARG A 369 -9.75 -0.72 -2.61
CA ARG A 369 -8.29 -0.92 -2.75
C ARG A 369 -7.49 -0.43 -1.55
N ASP A 370 -8.06 0.43 -0.73
CA ASP A 370 -7.43 0.99 0.47
C ASP A 370 -7.29 -0.08 1.58
N ASP A 371 -6.33 0.11 2.49
CA ASP A 371 -6.11 -0.77 3.65
C ASP A 371 -6.81 -0.27 4.94
N ASN A 372 -7.76 0.64 4.79
CA ASN A 372 -8.50 1.29 5.87
C ASN A 372 -7.64 2.15 6.81
N ASN A 373 -6.39 2.43 6.44
CA ASN A 373 -5.51 3.34 7.16
C ASN A 373 -5.25 4.59 6.32
N GLN A 374 -5.29 5.73 6.98
CA GLN A 374 -4.94 7.01 6.38
C GLN A 374 -3.46 7.29 6.61
N TYR A 375 -2.74 7.64 5.54
CA TYR A 375 -1.32 8.02 5.58
C TYR A 375 -1.07 9.45 5.12
N SER A 376 -2.00 10.04 4.37
CA SER A 376 -1.98 11.43 3.91
C SER A 376 -3.36 11.79 3.38
N ASP A 377 -3.50 12.95 2.81
CA ASP A 377 -4.71 13.50 2.23
C ASP A 377 -4.45 14.09 0.83
N TYR A 378 -5.52 14.45 0.14
CA TYR A 378 -5.46 15.17 -1.14
C TYR A 378 -6.64 16.12 -1.29
N GLY A 379 -6.35 17.43 -1.42
CA GLY A 379 -7.37 18.47 -1.60
C GLY A 379 -7.93 18.54 -3.00
N LEU A 380 -9.25 18.55 -3.13
CA LEU A 380 -9.97 18.56 -4.40
C LEU A 380 -10.35 19.95 -4.92
N GLY A 381 -10.55 20.90 -4.02
CA GLY A 381 -11.10 22.22 -4.34
C GLY A 381 -10.09 23.33 -4.41
N ARG A 382 -9.15 23.30 -5.36
CA ARG A 382 -8.18 24.40 -5.48
C ARG A 382 -8.73 25.59 -6.25
N TYR A 383 -8.26 26.80 -5.90
CA TYR A 383 -8.69 28.07 -6.49
C TYR A 383 -8.57 28.16 -8.02
N CYS A 384 -7.85 27.28 -8.65
CA CYS A 384 -7.55 27.27 -10.07
C CYS A 384 -8.40 26.26 -10.86
N GLY A 385 -9.37 25.58 -10.24
CA GLY A 385 -10.29 24.73 -10.98
C GLY A 385 -10.56 23.42 -10.35
N GLY A 386 -11.09 22.88 -9.57
CA GLY A 386 -11.42 21.57 -9.00
C GLY A 386 -10.61 20.40 -9.57
N MET A 387 -10.78 19.25 -8.98
CA MET A 387 -10.11 18.02 -9.37
C MET A 387 -11.05 16.83 -9.25
N VAL A 388 -10.70 15.76 -9.95
CA VAL A 388 -11.34 14.46 -9.84
C VAL A 388 -10.27 13.43 -9.57
N ILE A 389 -10.43 12.62 -8.53
CA ILE A 389 -9.56 11.48 -8.23
C ILE A 389 -10.37 10.19 -8.15
N GLY A 390 -9.78 9.06 -8.51
CA GLY A 390 -10.51 7.80 -8.50
C GLY A 390 -9.62 6.57 -8.60
N ASN A 391 -10.24 5.43 -8.29
CA ASN A 391 -9.66 4.11 -8.31
C ASN A 391 -10.29 3.27 -9.41
N TYR A 392 -9.49 2.41 -10.05
CA TYR A 392 -9.99 1.41 -10.99
C TYR A 392 -10.50 0.17 -10.28
N TYR A 393 -11.60 -0.36 -10.80
CA TYR A 393 -12.25 -1.58 -10.35
C TYR A 393 -12.68 -2.41 -11.56
N ASP A 394 -12.33 -3.70 -11.54
CA ASP A 394 -12.78 -4.66 -12.55
C ASP A 394 -14.01 -5.39 -12.05
N VAL A 395 -15.07 -5.30 -12.81
CA VAL A 395 -16.32 -6.03 -12.59
C VAL A 395 -16.27 -7.29 -13.45
N PHE A 396 -16.32 -8.47 -12.82
CA PHE A 396 -16.26 -9.77 -13.49
C PHE A 396 -17.64 -10.42 -13.65
N GLU A 397 -18.54 -10.17 -12.73
CA GLU A 397 -19.94 -10.59 -12.76
C GLU A 397 -20.80 -9.36 -12.79
N ALA A 398 -21.83 -9.35 -13.66
CA ALA A 398 -22.75 -8.23 -13.77
C ALA A 398 -23.39 -7.89 -12.43
N ASP A 399 -23.40 -6.61 -12.08
CA ASP A 399 -23.88 -6.11 -10.80
C ASP A 399 -24.45 -4.69 -10.94
N ASN A 400 -24.88 -4.06 -9.85
CA ASN A 400 -25.33 -2.69 -9.84
C ASN A 400 -24.46 -1.88 -8.87
N LEU A 401 -24.04 -0.69 -9.26
CA LEU A 401 -23.40 0.28 -8.39
C LEU A 401 -24.47 1.20 -7.79
N LYS A 402 -24.63 1.15 -6.48
CA LYS A 402 -25.61 1.94 -5.72
C LYS A 402 -25.05 3.32 -5.35
N SER A 403 -23.84 3.36 -4.86
CA SER A 403 -23.19 4.55 -4.31
C SER A 403 -21.68 4.39 -4.32
N ILE A 404 -20.98 5.48 -4.06
CA ILE A 404 -19.54 5.48 -3.83
C ILE A 404 -19.30 6.05 -2.43
N SER A 405 -18.52 5.35 -1.62
CA SER A 405 -18.04 5.82 -0.32
C SER A 405 -16.68 6.50 -0.47
N VAL A 406 -16.51 7.64 0.20
CA VAL A 406 -15.27 8.42 0.23
C VAL A 406 -14.92 8.72 1.68
N TYR A 407 -13.67 8.52 2.09
CA TYR A 407 -13.22 8.96 3.41
C TYR A 407 -12.81 10.44 3.34
N ILE A 408 -13.53 11.26 4.07
CA ILE A 408 -13.31 12.70 4.14
C ILE A 408 -12.35 13.00 5.29
N ASP A 409 -11.22 13.61 4.95
CA ASP A 409 -10.16 13.94 5.87
C ASP A 409 -10.55 15.05 6.86
N ASP A 410 -9.90 15.10 8.03
CA ASP A 410 -10.19 16.04 9.13
C ASP A 410 -9.87 17.50 8.79
N GLU A 411 -9.03 17.76 7.77
CA GLU A 411 -8.76 19.10 7.24
C GLU A 411 -9.90 19.64 6.33
N SER A 412 -10.92 18.84 6.05
CA SER A 412 -12.06 19.26 5.21
C SER A 412 -12.94 20.28 5.93
N VAL A 413 -13.58 21.13 5.14
CA VAL A 413 -14.43 22.22 5.63
C VAL A 413 -15.90 21.83 5.49
N VAL A 414 -16.65 21.89 6.60
CA VAL A 414 -18.12 21.72 6.61
C VAL A 414 -18.77 22.72 5.66
N GLY A 415 -19.66 22.26 4.80
CA GLY A 415 -20.31 23.07 3.78
C GLY A 415 -19.61 23.05 2.42
N ALA A 416 -18.48 22.36 2.27
CA ALA A 416 -17.90 22.11 0.95
C ALA A 416 -18.74 21.09 0.17
N ASP A 417 -18.84 21.26 -1.14
CA ASP A 417 -19.57 20.38 -2.02
C ASP A 417 -18.61 19.39 -2.71
N ILE A 418 -18.99 18.12 -2.71
CA ILE A 418 -18.36 17.05 -3.48
C ILE A 418 -19.41 16.36 -4.35
N TYR A 419 -18.95 15.62 -5.34
CA TYR A 419 -19.78 14.68 -6.11
C TYR A 419 -19.02 13.40 -6.36
N VAL A 420 -19.72 12.30 -6.57
CA VAL A 420 -19.10 11.06 -7.04
C VAL A 420 -19.42 10.82 -8.50
N ALA A 421 -18.51 10.18 -9.22
CA ALA A 421 -18.66 9.93 -10.64
C ALA A 421 -18.16 8.53 -11.01
N LEU A 422 -18.77 7.95 -12.03
CA LEU A 422 -18.38 6.69 -12.62
C LEU A 422 -17.91 6.90 -14.06
N TYR A 423 -16.77 6.29 -14.38
CA TYR A 423 -16.23 6.23 -15.72
C TYR A 423 -16.06 4.77 -16.14
N GLU A 424 -16.35 4.45 -17.38
CA GLU A 424 -15.90 3.22 -18.02
C GLU A 424 -14.47 3.40 -18.54
N VAL A 425 -13.63 2.38 -18.39
CA VAL A 425 -12.26 2.43 -18.88
C VAL A 425 -12.16 1.54 -20.11
N ASP A 426 -11.83 2.13 -21.25
CA ASP A 426 -11.73 1.41 -22.51
C ASP A 426 -10.37 0.73 -22.71
N VAL A 427 -10.23 -0.01 -23.81
CA VAL A 427 -8.99 -0.74 -24.16
C VAL A 427 -7.77 0.17 -24.39
N ASN A 428 -7.96 1.47 -24.60
CA ASN A 428 -6.91 2.46 -24.74
C ASN A 428 -6.58 3.16 -23.41
N ASN A 429 -7.22 2.73 -22.30
CA ASN A 429 -7.16 3.39 -21.00
C ASN A 429 -7.83 4.79 -20.97
N ASP A 430 -8.74 5.06 -21.91
CA ASP A 430 -9.54 6.28 -21.89
C ASP A 430 -10.69 6.15 -20.88
N LYS A 431 -10.93 7.20 -20.08
CA LYS A 431 -11.97 7.27 -19.05
C LYS A 431 -13.21 7.89 -19.66
N ILE A 432 -14.16 7.05 -20.04
CA ILE A 432 -15.43 7.46 -20.66
C ILE A 432 -16.42 7.74 -19.53
N PHE A 433 -16.81 9.00 -19.37
CA PHE A 433 -17.79 9.40 -18.35
C PHE A 433 -19.13 8.67 -18.57
N LEU A 434 -19.67 8.08 -17.51
CA LEU A 434 -20.97 7.41 -17.52
C LEU A 434 -22.02 8.17 -16.74
N GLU A 435 -21.75 8.47 -15.45
CA GLU A 435 -22.75 9.05 -14.55
C GLU A 435 -22.07 9.84 -13.44
N GLN A 436 -22.80 10.82 -12.88
CA GLN A 436 -22.40 11.62 -11.72
C GLN A 436 -23.58 11.74 -10.76
N SER A 437 -23.31 11.72 -9.47
CA SER A 437 -24.31 12.01 -8.44
C SER A 437 -24.74 13.48 -8.46
N SER A 438 -25.86 13.79 -7.80
CA SER A 438 -26.11 15.14 -7.31
C SER A 438 -25.00 15.57 -6.35
N ASP A 439 -24.79 16.88 -6.20
CA ASP A 439 -23.81 17.43 -5.26
C ASP A 439 -24.18 17.04 -3.83
N TYR A 440 -23.17 16.68 -3.06
CA TYR A 440 -23.27 16.37 -1.64
C TYR A 440 -22.51 17.44 -0.85
N THR A 441 -23.23 18.14 0.04
CA THR A 441 -22.66 19.16 0.92
C THR A 441 -22.18 18.53 2.23
N LEU A 442 -20.88 18.61 2.54
CA LEU A 442 -20.27 18.02 3.73
C LEU A 442 -20.89 18.58 5.01
N GLN A 443 -21.29 17.69 5.91
CA GLN A 443 -21.83 18.01 7.23
C GLN A 443 -20.77 17.82 8.32
N THR A 444 -21.04 18.26 9.53
CA THR A 444 -20.10 18.14 10.67
C THR A 444 -19.71 16.70 10.98
N ASN A 445 -20.63 15.74 10.78
CA ASN A 445 -20.38 14.33 11.07
C ASN A 445 -19.66 13.60 9.93
N ASP A 446 -19.43 14.27 8.81
CA ASP A 446 -18.73 13.71 7.65
C ASP A 446 -17.22 13.90 7.74
N ILE A 447 -16.78 14.79 8.62
CA ILE A 447 -15.36 15.10 8.80
C ILE A 447 -14.70 13.97 9.60
N ASP A 448 -13.54 13.50 9.12
CA ASP A 448 -12.80 12.33 9.63
C ASP A 448 -13.65 11.04 9.61
N ALA A 449 -14.40 10.85 8.51
CA ALA A 449 -15.37 9.76 8.38
C ALA A 449 -15.59 9.30 6.93
N TRP A 450 -16.13 8.09 6.80
CA TRP A 450 -16.66 7.61 5.53
C TRP A 450 -18.01 8.28 5.21
N VAL A 451 -18.10 8.85 4.03
CA VAL A 451 -19.31 9.46 3.47
C VAL A 451 -19.78 8.62 2.28
N GLU A 452 -20.99 8.12 2.35
CA GLU A 452 -21.63 7.41 1.23
C GLU A 452 -22.44 8.40 0.39
N VAL A 453 -22.08 8.57 -0.89
CA VAL A 453 -22.79 9.41 -1.86
C VAL A 453 -23.47 8.51 -2.88
N SER A 454 -24.80 8.57 -2.90
CA SER A 454 -25.64 7.73 -3.79
C SER A 454 -25.84 8.37 -5.15
N PHE A 455 -25.98 7.53 -6.18
CA PHE A 455 -26.53 7.94 -7.45
C PHE A 455 -28.07 8.04 -7.36
N ASP A 456 -28.69 8.82 -8.25
CA ASP A 456 -30.16 8.99 -8.28
C ASP A 456 -30.88 7.64 -8.51
N SER A 457 -30.22 6.73 -9.19
CA SER A 457 -30.63 5.33 -9.35
C SER A 457 -29.41 4.43 -9.49
N PRO A 458 -29.49 3.15 -9.08
CA PRO A 458 -28.38 2.22 -9.25
C PRO A 458 -27.97 2.09 -10.72
N ILE A 459 -26.67 2.09 -10.97
CA ILE A 459 -26.08 1.97 -12.29
C ILE A 459 -25.79 0.50 -12.57
N SER A 460 -26.39 -0.07 -13.61
CA SER A 460 -26.10 -1.45 -14.01
C SER A 460 -24.72 -1.56 -14.65
N LEU A 461 -23.86 -2.41 -14.07
CA LEU A 461 -22.52 -2.68 -14.54
C LEU A 461 -22.47 -4.04 -15.25
N THR A 462 -21.81 -4.08 -16.38
CA THR A 462 -21.44 -5.33 -17.07
C THR A 462 -19.96 -5.63 -16.82
N PRO A 463 -19.50 -6.87 -17.04
CA PRO A 463 -18.07 -7.17 -16.93
C PRO A 463 -17.19 -6.22 -17.76
N ASN A 464 -16.43 -5.37 -17.08
CA ASN A 464 -15.52 -4.37 -17.63
C ASN A 464 -14.72 -3.70 -16.51
N THR A 465 -13.75 -2.85 -16.86
CA THR A 465 -13.05 -1.97 -15.91
C THR A 465 -13.78 -0.65 -15.78
N TYR A 466 -13.97 -0.21 -14.55
CA TYR A 466 -14.58 1.08 -14.22
C TYR A 466 -13.66 1.89 -13.30
N MET A 467 -13.78 3.21 -13.36
CA MET A 467 -13.16 4.09 -12.37
C MET A 467 -14.26 4.74 -11.53
N ALA A 468 -14.25 4.41 -10.24
CA ALA A 468 -15.04 5.11 -9.24
C ALA A 468 -14.26 6.31 -8.75
N ALA A 469 -14.85 7.49 -8.83
CA ALA A 469 -14.17 8.75 -8.58
C ALA A 469 -14.97 9.70 -7.70
N VAL A 470 -14.26 10.62 -7.04
CA VAL A 470 -14.82 11.78 -6.35
C VAL A 470 -14.26 13.05 -6.95
N GLY A 471 -15.09 14.05 -7.11
CA GLY A 471 -14.71 15.37 -7.60
C GLY A 471 -15.07 16.48 -6.61
N GLY A 472 -14.29 17.57 -6.64
CA GLY A 472 -14.54 18.80 -5.93
C GLY A 472 -14.48 19.99 -6.87
N TYR A 473 -15.16 21.07 -6.49
CA TYR A 473 -15.27 22.30 -7.27
C TYR A 473 -14.16 23.29 -6.95
N ALA A 474 -13.90 24.19 -7.90
CA ALA A 474 -12.94 25.28 -7.68
C ALA A 474 -13.32 26.16 -6.50
N HIS A 475 -12.40 26.36 -5.59
CA HIS A 475 -12.55 27.23 -4.42
C HIS A 475 -11.24 27.99 -4.14
N PRO A 476 -11.24 29.19 -3.53
CA PRO A 476 -10.03 29.90 -3.14
C PRO A 476 -9.06 29.11 -2.25
N PHE A 477 -9.56 28.13 -1.52
CA PHE A 477 -8.79 27.22 -0.67
C PHE A 477 -9.21 25.77 -0.95
N ASP A 478 -8.36 24.80 -0.60
CA ASP A 478 -8.80 23.41 -0.54
C ASP A 478 -9.84 23.28 0.57
N THR A 479 -11.03 22.79 0.24
CA THR A 479 -12.17 22.74 1.16
C THR A 479 -12.71 21.33 1.34
N SER A 480 -12.43 20.45 0.41
CA SER A 480 -12.71 19.02 0.51
C SER A 480 -11.41 18.24 0.32
N MET A 481 -11.03 17.53 1.37
CA MET A 481 -9.82 16.71 1.41
C MET A 481 -10.23 15.25 1.45
N VAL A 482 -9.61 14.43 0.61
CA VAL A 482 -9.83 12.99 0.56
C VAL A 482 -8.65 12.28 1.18
N ALA A 483 -8.91 11.37 2.10
CA ALA A 483 -7.87 10.56 2.72
C ALA A 483 -7.20 9.63 1.69
N MET A 484 -5.88 9.52 1.80
CA MET A 484 -5.05 8.67 0.96
C MET A 484 -4.48 7.54 1.80
N SER A 485 -4.63 6.31 1.33
CA SER A 485 -4.20 5.09 1.99
C SER A 485 -2.79 4.65 1.55
N LYS A 486 -2.54 3.36 1.57
CA LYS A 486 -1.28 2.71 1.18
C LYS A 486 -0.75 3.14 -0.20
N ASN A 487 0.47 2.75 -0.51
CA ASN A 487 1.02 2.94 -1.86
C ASN A 487 0.16 2.24 -2.91
N ALA A 488 -0.14 2.97 -3.98
CA ALA A 488 -0.88 2.42 -5.11
C ALA A 488 0.07 1.63 -6.02
N ARG A 489 -0.43 0.53 -6.58
CA ARG A 489 0.25 -0.06 -7.73
C ARG A 489 0.15 0.88 -8.93
N PRO A 490 1.17 0.93 -9.79
CA PRO A 490 1.15 1.79 -10.97
C PRO A 490 -0.14 1.61 -11.78
N THR A 491 -0.71 2.70 -12.26
CA THR A 491 -1.87 2.74 -13.14
C THR A 491 -3.20 2.20 -12.56
N THR A 492 -3.33 2.11 -11.23
CA THR A 492 -4.59 1.70 -10.58
C THR A 492 -5.43 2.85 -10.03
N CYS A 493 -4.82 4.02 -9.83
CA CYS A 493 -5.45 5.22 -9.27
C CYS A 493 -5.08 6.43 -10.10
N TYR A 494 -6.03 7.32 -10.34
CA TYR A 494 -5.82 8.46 -11.24
C TYR A 494 -6.39 9.76 -10.69
N ILE A 495 -5.81 10.86 -11.19
CA ILE A 495 -6.26 12.22 -10.94
C ILE A 495 -6.38 12.98 -12.26
N GLN A 496 -7.43 13.81 -12.37
CA GLN A 496 -7.57 14.82 -13.39
C GLN A 496 -7.67 16.20 -12.74
N LYS A 497 -6.81 17.12 -13.16
CA LYS A 497 -6.78 18.49 -12.66
C LYS A 497 -7.43 19.43 -13.67
N ASN A 498 -8.39 20.23 -13.21
CA ASN A 498 -9.13 21.19 -14.03
C ASN A 498 -8.53 22.61 -13.97
N GLY A 499 -7.28 22.71 -13.53
CA GLY A 499 -6.48 23.93 -13.36
C GLY A 499 -5.24 23.59 -12.53
N CYS A 500 -4.48 24.56 -12.00
CA CYS A 500 -3.29 24.36 -11.17
C CYS A 500 -2.34 23.24 -11.65
N LEU A 501 -2.01 23.26 -12.92
CA LEU A 501 -1.18 22.24 -13.52
C LEU A 501 0.28 22.40 -13.07
N SER A 502 0.92 21.30 -12.73
CA SER A 502 2.36 21.27 -12.51
C SER A 502 3.11 21.31 -13.86
N THR A 503 4.41 21.57 -13.82
CA THR A 503 5.24 21.61 -15.04
C THR A 503 5.12 20.29 -15.80
N GLY A 504 4.81 20.36 -17.09
CA GLY A 504 4.64 19.19 -17.96
C GLY A 504 3.24 18.58 -17.98
N GLN A 505 2.29 19.07 -17.18
CA GLN A 505 0.91 18.60 -17.21
C GLN A 505 0.06 19.35 -18.24
N THR A 506 -0.98 18.68 -18.74
CA THR A 506 -1.95 19.23 -19.70
C THR A 506 -3.35 19.18 -19.09
N LEU A 507 -4.12 20.25 -19.26
CA LEU A 507 -5.50 20.36 -18.81
C LEU A 507 -6.37 19.23 -19.39
N GLY A 508 -7.16 18.59 -18.53
CA GLY A 508 -8.06 17.51 -18.93
C GLY A 508 -7.42 16.14 -19.05
N ASN A 509 -6.09 16.02 -18.93
CA ASN A 509 -5.42 14.73 -18.90
C ASN A 509 -5.52 14.07 -17.53
N TRP A 510 -5.50 12.74 -17.55
CA TRP A 510 -5.43 11.91 -16.37
C TRP A 510 -3.98 11.53 -16.07
N TYR A 511 -3.62 11.61 -14.79
CA TYR A 511 -2.30 11.23 -14.28
C TYR A 511 -2.49 10.18 -13.18
N TRP A 512 -1.65 9.15 -13.15
CA TRP A 512 -1.74 8.15 -12.09
C TRP A 512 -1.20 8.70 -10.75
N LEU A 513 -1.71 8.15 -9.64
CA LEU A 513 -1.35 8.51 -8.28
C LEU A 513 -0.49 7.40 -7.67
N SER A 514 0.49 7.79 -6.84
CA SER A 514 1.35 6.87 -6.09
C SER A 514 0.71 6.32 -4.81
N ARG A 515 -0.44 6.87 -4.39
CA ARG A 515 -1.20 6.42 -3.22
C ARG A 515 -2.64 6.16 -3.60
N VAL A 516 -3.27 5.22 -2.89
CA VAL A 516 -4.66 4.83 -3.08
C VAL A 516 -5.57 5.86 -2.41
N PRO A 517 -6.42 6.60 -3.16
CA PRO A 517 -7.53 7.34 -2.57
C PRO A 517 -8.48 6.42 -1.83
N MET A 518 -8.92 6.80 -0.64
CA MET A 518 -9.90 6.04 0.13
C MET A 518 -11.31 6.24 -0.47
N ILE A 519 -11.55 5.54 -1.57
CA ILE A 519 -12.78 5.57 -2.37
C ILE A 519 -13.19 4.13 -2.62
N ARG A 520 -14.45 3.78 -2.32
CA ARG A 520 -14.99 2.43 -2.46
C ARG A 520 -16.29 2.42 -3.26
N MET A 521 -16.51 1.39 -4.07
CA MET A 521 -17.79 1.13 -4.70
C MET A 521 -18.70 0.36 -3.74
N ASN A 522 -19.95 0.78 -3.60
CA ASN A 522 -20.99 0.04 -2.89
C ASN A 522 -21.92 -0.60 -3.91
N MET A 523 -21.81 -1.90 -4.04
CA MET A 523 -22.52 -2.71 -5.03
C MET A 523 -23.94 -3.05 -4.54
N GLY A 524 -24.76 -3.58 -5.43
CA GLY A 524 -26.11 -4.02 -5.15
C GLY A 524 -27.19 -3.01 -5.52
N VAL A 525 -28.41 -3.42 -5.39
CA VAL A 525 -29.56 -2.50 -5.60
C VAL A 525 -29.69 -1.60 -4.37
N THR A 526 -30.04 -0.33 -4.56
CA THR A 526 -30.56 0.44 -3.44
C THR A 526 -31.71 -0.40 -2.87
N SER A 527 -31.52 -0.92 -1.65
CA SER A 527 -32.69 -1.19 -0.86
C SER A 527 -33.38 0.16 -0.73
N THR A 528 -34.29 0.45 -1.63
CA THR A 528 -35.36 1.35 -1.26
C THR A 528 -35.97 0.65 -0.04
N ILE A 529 -35.52 1.02 1.15
CA ILE A 529 -36.49 1.16 2.19
C ILE A 529 -37.44 2.18 1.56
N TYR A 530 -38.49 1.68 0.89
CA TYR A 530 -39.73 2.43 0.92
C TYR A 530 -39.89 2.60 2.44
N GLU A 531 -39.65 3.81 2.95
CA GLU A 531 -40.41 4.24 4.09
C GLU A 531 -41.84 4.12 3.56
N ASN A 532 -42.41 2.94 3.80
CA ASN A 532 -43.79 2.69 3.60
C ASN A 532 -44.44 3.64 4.59
N TYR A 533 -44.70 4.86 4.14
CA TYR A 533 -45.46 5.81 4.91
C TYR A 533 -46.76 5.12 5.22
N PHE A 534 -46.87 4.67 6.46
CA PHE A 534 -48.14 4.22 6.99
C PHE A 534 -49.05 5.44 6.98
N ASN A 535 -49.93 5.51 5.98
CA ASN A 535 -50.90 6.58 5.90
C ASN A 535 -51.88 6.42 7.04
N GLY A 536 -51.85 7.35 7.99
CA GLY A 536 -52.71 7.35 9.16
C GLY A 536 -51.93 7.43 10.46
N SER A 537 -52.64 7.42 11.57
CA SER A 537 -52.04 7.37 12.91
C SER A 537 -52.44 6.08 13.65
N VAL A 538 -51.53 5.56 14.43
CA VAL A 538 -51.77 4.43 15.33
C VAL A 538 -51.56 4.90 16.77
N GLU A 539 -52.49 4.62 17.63
CA GLU A 539 -52.44 4.93 19.07
C GLU A 539 -52.72 3.68 19.88
N VAL A 540 -51.88 3.44 20.90
CA VAL A 540 -52.02 2.34 21.83
C VAL A 540 -52.12 2.89 23.26
N PHE A 541 -53.27 2.75 23.88
CA PHE A 541 -53.49 3.29 25.21
C PHE A 541 -54.36 2.39 26.10
N PRO A 542 -54.12 2.39 27.44
CA PRO A 542 -52.98 2.99 28.12
C PRO A 542 -51.67 2.24 27.78
N ASN A 543 -50.56 2.99 27.71
CA ASN A 543 -49.24 2.43 27.57
C ASN A 543 -48.28 3.28 28.45
N PRO A 544 -47.74 2.76 29.56
CA PRO A 544 -47.85 1.39 30.08
C PRO A 544 -49.23 0.94 30.47
N SER A 545 -49.48 -0.37 30.45
CA SER A 545 -50.78 -0.99 30.72
C SER A 545 -50.68 -2.17 31.70
N ASN A 546 -51.84 -2.55 32.28
CA ASN A 546 -51.98 -3.80 33.07
C ASN A 546 -52.37 -5.01 32.18
N GLY A 547 -52.11 -4.92 30.85
CA GLY A 547 -52.41 -5.93 29.86
C GLY A 547 -53.77 -5.73 29.16
N LYS A 548 -54.52 -4.66 29.48
CA LYS A 548 -55.70 -4.25 28.70
C LYS A 548 -55.40 -2.97 27.99
N ILE A 549 -55.46 -3.00 26.67
CA ILE A 549 -55.16 -1.86 25.78
C ILE A 549 -56.27 -1.63 24.80
N ILE A 550 -56.32 -0.42 24.32
CA ILE A 550 -57.10 -0.02 23.13
C ILE A 550 -56.12 0.28 22.01
N LEU A 551 -56.27 -0.41 20.91
CA LEU A 551 -55.60 -0.05 19.64
C LEU A 551 -56.56 0.77 18.81
N ALA A 552 -56.15 1.98 18.48
CA ALA A 552 -56.88 2.87 17.58
C ALA A 552 -56.02 3.22 16.35
N MET A 553 -56.66 3.18 15.18
CA MET A 553 -56.05 3.56 13.91
C MET A 553 -56.97 4.56 13.23
N ASN A 554 -56.43 5.70 12.80
CA ASN A 554 -57.20 6.77 12.15
C ASN A 554 -56.58 7.14 10.81
N GLU A 555 -57.42 7.52 9.86
CA GLU A 555 -57.02 7.97 8.52
C GLU A 555 -56.18 6.93 7.75
N VAL A 556 -56.37 5.63 8.06
CA VAL A 556 -55.67 4.55 7.39
C VAL A 556 -56.30 4.20 6.03
N SER A 557 -55.47 3.74 5.10
CA SER A 557 -55.97 3.29 3.78
C SER A 557 -56.91 2.10 3.91
N SER A 558 -57.86 1.97 2.97
CA SER A 558 -58.76 0.81 2.91
C SER A 558 -57.95 -0.42 2.45
N ASP A 559 -57.68 -1.36 3.37
CA ASP A 559 -56.88 -2.56 3.09
C ASP A 559 -57.15 -3.65 4.14
N ILE A 560 -56.54 -4.82 3.95
CA ILE A 560 -56.49 -5.89 4.93
C ILE A 560 -55.21 -5.66 5.77
N TYR A 561 -55.40 -5.54 7.09
CA TYR A 561 -54.31 -5.35 8.05
C TYR A 561 -54.10 -6.60 8.90
N GLU A 562 -52.84 -7.03 9.02
CA GLU A 562 -52.40 -7.98 10.04
C GLU A 562 -51.92 -7.19 11.27
N ILE A 563 -52.54 -7.47 12.42
CA ILE A 563 -52.13 -6.91 13.71
C ILE A 563 -51.51 -8.03 14.53
N LYS A 564 -50.24 -7.89 14.91
CA LYS A 564 -49.49 -8.88 15.62
C LYS A 564 -48.83 -8.28 16.86
N ILE A 565 -48.89 -8.96 18.01
CA ILE A 565 -48.14 -8.59 19.21
C ILE A 565 -47.10 -9.67 19.48
N THR A 566 -45.84 -9.28 19.61
CA THR A 566 -44.74 -10.20 19.87
C THR A 566 -43.97 -9.83 21.14
N ASN A 567 -43.33 -10.79 21.78
CA ASN A 567 -42.33 -10.51 22.79
C ASN A 567 -41.00 -10.13 22.09
N LEU A 568 -39.98 -9.73 22.87
CA LEU A 568 -38.67 -9.34 22.34
C LEU A 568 -37.87 -10.49 21.68
N LEU A 569 -38.31 -11.74 21.85
CA LEU A 569 -37.75 -12.90 21.16
C LEU A 569 -38.45 -13.21 19.83
N GLY A 570 -39.42 -12.36 19.40
CA GLY A 570 -40.19 -12.52 18.18
C GLY A 570 -41.31 -13.56 18.25
N GLN A 571 -41.60 -14.12 19.41
CA GLN A 571 -42.71 -15.06 19.57
C GLN A 571 -44.05 -14.30 19.51
N SER A 572 -44.97 -14.77 18.63
CA SER A 572 -46.29 -14.18 18.50
C SER A 572 -47.15 -14.51 19.69
N MET A 573 -47.69 -13.48 20.32
CA MET A 573 -48.56 -13.56 21.49
C MET A 573 -50.03 -13.31 21.11
N TYR A 574 -50.23 -12.49 20.09
CA TYR A 574 -51.54 -12.17 19.54
C TYR A 574 -51.38 -11.96 18.02
N THR A 575 -52.35 -12.41 17.24
CA THR A 575 -52.43 -12.14 15.81
C THR A 575 -53.89 -12.02 15.40
N GLU A 576 -54.19 -11.03 14.62
CA GLU A 576 -55.50 -10.78 14.00
C GLU A 576 -55.31 -10.24 12.60
N GLU A 577 -56.15 -10.68 11.67
CA GLU A 577 -56.30 -10.10 10.34
C GLU A 577 -57.67 -9.42 10.27
N VAL A 578 -57.69 -8.17 9.81
CA VAL A 578 -58.89 -7.35 9.76
C VAL A 578 -58.93 -6.44 8.55
N THR A 579 -60.07 -6.34 7.87
CA THR A 579 -60.28 -5.34 6.83
C THR A 579 -60.65 -4.03 7.49
N ILE A 580 -59.85 -2.99 7.25
CA ILE A 580 -60.05 -1.66 7.82
C ILE A 580 -60.36 -0.69 6.69
N ASN A 581 -61.25 0.25 6.95
CA ASN A 581 -61.60 1.34 6.04
C ASN A 581 -61.60 2.65 6.84
N ASN A 582 -60.53 3.42 6.74
CA ASN A 582 -60.29 4.72 7.34
C ASN A 582 -60.16 4.75 8.87
N PHE A 583 -60.88 3.91 9.60
CA PHE A 583 -60.86 3.92 11.08
C PHE A 583 -60.99 2.51 11.65
N TYR A 584 -60.24 2.24 12.69
CA TYR A 584 -60.31 0.99 13.47
C TYR A 584 -60.10 1.27 14.96
N LYS A 585 -60.86 0.64 15.82
CA LYS A 585 -60.66 0.71 17.25
C LYS A 585 -61.06 -0.64 17.89
N LYS A 586 -60.15 -1.19 18.69
CA LYS A 586 -60.36 -2.46 19.33
C LYS A 586 -59.78 -2.52 20.74
N ASP A 587 -60.56 -3.10 21.67
CA ASP A 587 -60.07 -3.49 22.99
C ASP A 587 -59.33 -4.85 22.87
N ILE A 588 -58.08 -4.89 23.26
CA ILE A 588 -57.23 -6.10 23.25
C ILE A 588 -56.82 -6.43 24.68
N ASP A 589 -57.16 -7.64 25.12
CA ASP A 589 -56.79 -8.15 26.46
C ASP A 589 -55.65 -9.13 26.33
N ILE A 590 -54.48 -8.71 26.77
CA ILE A 590 -53.23 -9.48 26.83
C ILE A 590 -52.76 -9.61 28.30
N SER A 591 -53.65 -9.47 29.26
CA SER A 591 -53.36 -9.58 30.71
C SER A 591 -52.83 -10.96 31.12
N ALA A 592 -53.05 -11.99 30.30
CA ALA A 592 -52.49 -13.32 30.48
C ALA A 592 -50.95 -13.38 30.18
N PHE A 593 -50.39 -12.36 29.57
CA PHE A 593 -48.95 -12.29 29.28
C PHE A 593 -48.21 -11.68 30.48
N GLY A 594 -46.96 -12.06 30.64
CA GLY A 594 -46.15 -11.55 31.74
C GLY A 594 -45.83 -10.06 31.61
N LYS A 595 -45.42 -9.45 32.75
CA LYS A 595 -44.87 -8.08 32.72
C LYS A 595 -43.63 -8.01 31.81
N GLY A 596 -43.54 -6.99 31.01
CA GLY A 596 -42.43 -6.83 30.09
C GLY A 596 -42.70 -5.87 28.93
N THR A 597 -41.75 -5.80 28.02
CA THR A 597 -41.87 -5.03 26.76
C THR A 597 -42.28 -5.95 25.62
N TYR A 598 -43.24 -5.51 24.87
CA TYR A 598 -43.80 -6.17 23.68
C TYR A 598 -43.77 -5.22 22.49
N LEU A 599 -43.83 -5.77 21.30
CA LEU A 599 -43.89 -5.02 20.05
C LEU A 599 -45.23 -5.32 19.39
N ILE A 600 -45.98 -4.27 19.07
CA ILE A 600 -47.16 -4.33 18.22
C ILE A 600 -46.71 -4.04 16.81
N ILE A 601 -46.93 -4.96 15.88
CA ILE A 601 -46.60 -4.88 14.48
C ILE A 601 -47.92 -4.83 13.73
N ILE A 602 -48.14 -3.80 12.94
CA ILE A 602 -49.34 -3.63 12.10
C ILE A 602 -48.85 -3.51 10.66
N SER A 603 -49.27 -4.44 9.82
CA SER A 603 -48.84 -4.51 8.41
C SER A 603 -50.03 -4.65 7.49
N ASN A 604 -49.96 -4.06 6.29
CA ASN A 604 -50.85 -4.27 5.19
C ASN A 604 -50.07 -4.64 3.91
N SER A 605 -50.72 -4.64 2.74
CA SER A 605 -50.10 -4.98 1.45
C SER A 605 -48.90 -4.10 1.07
N SER A 606 -48.77 -2.89 1.65
CA SER A 606 -47.82 -1.87 1.23
C SER A 606 -46.99 -1.24 2.36
N SER A 607 -47.35 -1.43 3.63
CA SER A 607 -46.70 -0.74 4.76
C SER A 607 -46.69 -1.55 6.04
N THR A 608 -45.75 -1.25 6.94
CA THR A 608 -45.67 -1.82 8.30
C THR A 608 -45.31 -0.72 9.28
N ILE A 609 -46.03 -0.66 10.42
CA ILE A 609 -45.70 0.20 11.54
C ILE A 609 -45.50 -0.64 12.79
N ASN A 610 -44.58 -0.20 13.65
CA ASN A 610 -44.21 -0.87 14.89
C ASN A 610 -44.43 0.06 16.08
N GLU A 611 -45.18 -0.39 17.07
CA GLU A 611 -45.43 0.34 18.32
C GLU A 611 -44.93 -0.45 19.54
N LYS A 612 -44.26 0.23 20.45
CA LYS A 612 -43.78 -0.38 21.71
C LYS A 612 -44.92 -0.42 22.74
N LEU A 613 -45.17 -1.58 23.31
CA LEU A 613 -46.12 -1.80 24.41
C LEU A 613 -45.41 -2.23 25.66
N ILE A 614 -45.72 -1.62 26.81
CA ILE A 614 -45.20 -1.97 28.12
C ILE A 614 -46.35 -2.53 28.99
N ILE A 615 -46.18 -3.73 29.55
CA ILE A 615 -47.07 -4.34 30.54
C ILE A 615 -46.42 -4.28 31.92
N GLU A 616 -47.09 -3.66 32.89
CA GLU A 616 -46.62 -3.50 34.29
C GLU A 616 -47.38 -4.36 35.30
#